data_106bf135cc7365ec0f63deec5fe5330c
#
_entry.id   106bf135cc7365ec0f63deec5fe5330c
#
_cell.length_a   1.000
_cell.length_b   1.000
_cell.length_c   1.000
_cell.angle_alpha   90.00
_cell.angle_beta   90.00
_cell.angle_gamma   90.00
#
_symmetry.space_group_name_H-M   'P 1'
#
loop_
_entity.id
_entity.type
_entity.pdbx_description
1 polymer ?
#
loop_
_entity_poly.entity_id
_entity_poly.type
_entity_poly.pdbx_seq_one_letter_code
_entity_poly.pdbx_strand_id
1 'polypeptide(L)'
;MPDLVVFGKALANGYPIAGLGGKRELMQWFVHPDPSKRVLLAGTYNAHPVPTAAAIATIERLLMNDGEVYRHVESLGHHIQTGLERMIPRMGLKAVVAREGSAFCLYFMDHCPVDWHDLATHHDFGLDEMMRKRLVEGGVYFFPHPAKQCSISFAHTQGDIQYTLERIEMSLIQGKIGMCRSESRHSA
;
A
#
# COMPACT_ATOMS: atom_id res chain seq x y z
N MET A 1 18.25 11.44 -2.32
CA MET A 1 17.73 11.27 -3.70
C MET A 1 18.41 10.05 -4.29
N PRO A 2 17.69 9.03 -4.82
CA PRO A 2 18.30 7.83 -5.34
C PRO A 2 19.10 8.10 -6.63
N ASP A 3 20.07 7.26 -6.92
CA ASP A 3 20.87 7.33 -8.15
C ASP A 3 20.11 6.72 -9.34
N LEU A 4 19.37 5.64 -9.09
CA LEU A 4 18.51 4.95 -10.05
C LEU A 4 17.14 4.67 -9.43
N VAL A 5 16.10 4.72 -10.25
CA VAL A 5 14.69 4.42 -9.87
C VAL A 5 14.09 3.48 -10.89
N VAL A 6 13.43 2.43 -10.40
CA VAL A 6 12.66 1.50 -11.22
C VAL A 6 11.16 1.77 -11.01
N PHE A 7 10.43 1.95 -12.10
CA PHE A 7 8.99 2.16 -12.14
C PHE A 7 8.30 0.93 -12.70
N GLY A 8 7.10 0.61 -12.18
CA GLY A 8 6.32 -0.52 -12.68
C GLY A 8 4.88 -0.44 -12.18
N LYS A 9 4.17 -1.56 -12.25
CA LYS A 9 2.79 -1.74 -11.74
C LYS A 9 1.83 -0.66 -12.26
N ALA A 10 1.51 0.35 -11.45
CA ALA A 10 0.60 1.44 -11.80
C ALA A 10 1.07 2.30 -12.99
N LEU A 11 2.31 2.19 -13.44
CA LEU A 11 2.84 2.94 -14.58
C LEU A 11 1.97 2.78 -15.85
N ALA A 12 1.45 1.58 -16.08
CA ALA A 12 0.55 1.32 -17.21
C ALA A 12 -0.78 0.68 -16.75
N ASN A 13 -1.15 0.89 -15.48
CA ASN A 13 -2.43 0.52 -14.88
C ASN A 13 -2.90 -0.91 -15.23
N GLY A 14 -2.00 -1.89 -15.08
CA GLY A 14 -2.27 -3.32 -15.30
C GLY A 14 -1.57 -3.93 -16.53
N TYR A 15 -1.08 -3.14 -17.46
CA TYR A 15 -0.29 -3.67 -18.56
C TYR A 15 1.18 -3.91 -18.16
N PRO A 16 1.83 -4.98 -18.66
CA PRO A 16 3.19 -5.36 -18.28
C PRO A 16 4.23 -4.42 -18.89
N ILE A 17 4.69 -3.46 -18.09
CA ILE A 17 5.78 -2.54 -18.42
C ILE A 17 6.55 -2.17 -17.17
N ALA A 18 7.84 -1.96 -17.31
CA ALA A 18 8.68 -1.32 -16.31
C ALA A 18 9.59 -0.28 -16.98
N GLY A 19 9.93 0.75 -16.23
CA GLY A 19 10.86 1.79 -16.65
C GLY A 19 12.01 1.90 -15.68
N LEU A 20 13.17 2.29 -16.18
CA LEU A 20 14.34 2.65 -15.39
C LEU A 20 14.67 4.11 -15.69
N GLY A 21 14.84 4.90 -14.65
CA GLY A 21 15.28 6.28 -14.72
C GLY A 21 16.40 6.55 -13.71
N GLY A 22 17.10 7.65 -13.86
CA GLY A 22 18.16 8.01 -12.90
C GLY A 22 19.06 9.14 -13.34
N LYS A 23 20.16 9.29 -12.62
CA LYS A 23 21.16 10.31 -12.91
C LYS A 23 21.71 10.14 -14.34
N ARG A 24 21.88 11.28 -15.04
CA ARG A 24 22.37 11.32 -16.43
C ARG A 24 23.70 10.58 -16.60
N GLU A 25 24.60 10.73 -15.65
CA GLU A 25 25.92 10.09 -15.66
C GLU A 25 25.87 8.55 -15.64
N LEU A 26 24.78 7.97 -15.11
CA LEU A 26 24.52 6.52 -15.14
C LEU A 26 23.74 6.13 -16.38
N MET A 27 22.67 6.86 -16.71
CA MET A 27 21.79 6.52 -17.82
C MET A 27 22.47 6.66 -19.19
N GLN A 28 23.49 7.54 -19.33
CA GLN A 28 24.24 7.71 -20.57
C GLN A 28 24.98 6.44 -21.03
N TRP A 29 25.24 5.48 -20.14
CA TRP A 29 25.90 4.22 -20.51
C TRP A 29 25.04 3.32 -21.38
N PHE A 30 23.73 3.50 -21.41
CA PHE A 30 22.84 2.79 -22.33
C PHE A 30 22.98 3.27 -23.80
N VAL A 31 23.44 4.50 -24.00
CA VAL A 31 23.57 5.15 -25.31
C VAL A 31 25.01 5.61 -25.60
N HIS A 32 25.99 5.00 -24.90
CA HIS A 32 27.39 5.40 -25.06
C HIS A 32 27.84 5.29 -26.52
N PRO A 33 28.57 6.28 -27.09
CA PRO A 33 28.98 6.26 -28.48
C PRO A 33 29.87 5.05 -28.85
N ASP A 34 30.74 4.64 -27.92
CA ASP A 34 31.51 3.40 -28.04
C ASP A 34 30.67 2.17 -27.67
N PRO A 35 30.35 1.26 -28.63
CA PRO A 35 29.52 0.11 -28.35
C PRO A 35 30.11 -0.87 -27.30
N SER A 36 31.44 -0.92 -27.19
CA SER A 36 32.10 -1.83 -26.22
C SER A 36 31.88 -1.39 -24.76
N LYS A 37 31.46 -0.15 -24.55
CA LYS A 37 31.17 0.44 -23.24
C LYS A 37 29.67 0.52 -22.93
N ARG A 38 28.81 0.14 -23.87
CA ARG A 38 27.38 0.19 -23.65
C ARG A 38 26.92 -0.87 -22.66
N VAL A 39 26.07 -0.46 -21.74
CA VAL A 39 25.27 -1.41 -20.96
C VAL A 39 24.18 -1.98 -21.85
N LEU A 40 24.09 -3.31 -21.94
CA LEU A 40 23.07 -3.98 -22.72
C LEU A 40 21.71 -3.79 -22.04
N LEU A 41 20.76 -3.22 -22.78
CA LEU A 41 19.35 -3.17 -22.42
C LEU A 41 18.59 -4.10 -23.39
N ALA A 42 18.33 -5.32 -22.97
CA ALA A 42 17.66 -6.32 -23.76
C ALA A 42 16.45 -6.90 -23.03
N GLY A 43 15.43 -7.26 -23.80
CA GLY A 43 14.21 -7.91 -23.30
C GLY A 43 13.20 -8.04 -24.41
N THR A 44 12.57 -9.20 -24.52
CA THR A 44 11.60 -9.53 -25.60
C THR A 44 10.44 -8.52 -25.64
N TYR A 45 10.03 -7.99 -24.50
CA TYR A 45 8.91 -7.06 -24.36
C TYR A 45 9.32 -5.59 -24.32
N ASN A 46 10.62 -5.27 -24.52
CA ASN A 46 11.08 -3.88 -24.55
C ASN A 46 10.35 -3.10 -25.65
N ALA A 47 9.86 -1.91 -25.29
CA ALA A 47 9.09 -1.02 -26.18
C ALA A 47 7.85 -1.68 -26.82
N HIS A 48 7.26 -2.69 -26.18
CA HIS A 48 6.00 -3.28 -26.65
C HIS A 48 4.92 -2.19 -26.80
N PRO A 49 4.29 -2.04 -27.98
CA PRO A 49 3.46 -0.86 -28.28
C PRO A 49 2.23 -0.72 -27.37
N VAL A 50 1.57 -1.82 -26.99
CA VAL A 50 0.34 -1.76 -26.19
C VAL A 50 0.63 -1.27 -24.76
N PRO A 51 1.54 -1.88 -23.96
CA PRO A 51 1.90 -1.35 -22.66
C PRO A 51 2.47 0.07 -22.71
N THR A 52 3.21 0.41 -23.75
CA THR A 52 3.75 1.77 -23.93
C THR A 52 2.62 2.78 -24.13
N ALA A 53 1.64 2.49 -24.96
CA ALA A 53 0.46 3.35 -25.14
C ALA A 53 -0.34 3.49 -23.83
N ALA A 54 -0.52 2.39 -23.10
CA ALA A 54 -1.19 2.42 -21.79
C ALA A 54 -0.42 3.26 -20.76
N ALA A 55 0.92 3.18 -20.76
CA ALA A 55 1.75 4.00 -19.88
C ALA A 55 1.64 5.50 -20.23
N ILE A 56 1.65 5.85 -21.53
CA ILE A 56 1.45 7.24 -21.96
C ILE A 56 0.10 7.76 -21.48
N ALA A 57 -0.99 7.05 -21.75
CA ALA A 57 -2.33 7.46 -21.31
C ALA A 57 -2.44 7.58 -19.78
N THR A 58 -1.79 6.67 -19.03
CA THR A 58 -1.75 6.74 -17.57
C THR A 58 -1.00 7.99 -17.10
N ILE A 59 0.18 8.28 -17.65
CA ILE A 59 0.97 9.45 -17.30
C ILE A 59 0.20 10.74 -17.63
N GLU A 60 -0.39 10.82 -18.82
CA GLU A 60 -1.23 11.96 -19.21
C GLU A 60 -2.38 12.17 -18.22
N ARG A 61 -3.08 11.10 -17.82
CA ARG A 61 -4.14 11.18 -16.80
C ARG A 61 -3.61 11.66 -15.45
N LEU A 62 -2.45 11.20 -15.02
CA LEU A 62 -1.82 11.64 -13.76
C LEU A 62 -1.43 13.12 -13.76
N LEU A 63 -1.08 13.67 -14.91
CA LEU A 63 -0.70 15.09 -15.08
C LEU A 63 -1.91 16.02 -15.26
N MET A 64 -3.09 15.48 -15.59
CA MET A 64 -4.30 16.30 -15.80
C MET A 64 -4.70 17.05 -14.53
N ASN A 65 -5.29 18.25 -14.75
CA ASN A 65 -5.84 19.07 -13.69
C ASN A 65 -4.86 19.32 -12.54
N ASP A 66 -3.60 19.57 -12.86
CA ASP A 66 -2.52 19.80 -11.90
C ASP A 66 -2.37 18.65 -10.87
N GLY A 67 -2.42 17.41 -11.34
CA GLY A 67 -2.27 16.23 -10.50
C GLY A 67 -3.49 15.92 -9.62
N GLU A 68 -4.68 16.09 -10.14
CA GLU A 68 -5.94 15.79 -9.46
C GLU A 68 -5.96 14.40 -8.82
N VAL A 69 -5.44 13.38 -9.53
CA VAL A 69 -5.37 12.01 -9.02
C VAL A 69 -4.58 11.94 -7.72
N TYR A 70 -3.41 12.58 -7.69
CA TYR A 70 -2.55 12.59 -6.50
C TYR A 70 -3.21 13.30 -5.32
N ARG A 71 -3.84 14.47 -5.56
CA ARG A 71 -4.54 15.21 -4.50
C ARG A 71 -5.72 14.42 -3.95
N HIS A 72 -6.47 13.73 -4.81
CA HIS A 72 -7.61 12.91 -4.39
C HIS A 72 -7.15 11.75 -3.49
N VAL A 73 -6.18 10.94 -3.92
CA VAL A 73 -5.71 9.79 -3.14
C VAL A 73 -4.98 10.20 -1.87
N GLU A 74 -4.28 11.34 -1.87
CA GLU A 74 -3.66 11.93 -0.68
C GLU A 74 -4.72 12.34 0.34
N SER A 75 -5.79 13.00 -0.10
CA SER A 75 -6.91 13.38 0.75
C SER A 75 -7.58 12.18 1.40
N LEU A 76 -7.86 11.13 0.63
CA LEU A 76 -8.43 9.89 1.15
C LEU A 76 -7.47 9.15 2.08
N GLY A 77 -6.17 9.14 1.75
CA GLY A 77 -5.12 8.59 2.60
C GLY A 77 -5.03 9.29 3.96
N HIS A 78 -5.11 10.61 3.96
CA HIS A 78 -5.17 11.38 5.21
C HIS A 78 -6.44 11.06 6.01
N HIS A 79 -7.57 10.87 5.34
CA HIS A 79 -8.85 10.57 5.99
C HIS A 79 -8.83 9.20 6.69
N ILE A 80 -8.31 8.15 6.02
CA ILE A 80 -8.18 6.82 6.65
C ILE A 80 -7.20 6.85 7.82
N GLN A 81 -6.06 7.51 7.67
CA GLN A 81 -5.07 7.67 8.74
C GLN A 81 -5.67 8.33 9.97
N THR A 82 -6.27 9.52 9.81
CA THR A 82 -6.88 10.28 10.92
C THR A 82 -8.01 9.48 11.59
N GLY A 83 -8.81 8.75 10.81
CA GLY A 83 -9.86 7.88 11.33
C GLY A 83 -9.31 6.77 12.21
N LEU A 84 -8.26 6.10 11.76
CA LEU A 84 -7.58 5.05 12.52
C LEU A 84 -6.88 5.61 13.78
N GLU A 85 -6.17 6.72 13.66
CA GLU A 85 -5.49 7.36 14.80
C GLU A 85 -6.46 7.80 15.90
N ARG A 86 -7.69 8.16 15.57
CA ARG A 86 -8.77 8.44 16.53
C ARG A 86 -9.37 7.15 17.13
N MET A 87 -9.48 6.10 16.34
CA MET A 87 -10.05 4.81 16.73
C MET A 87 -9.15 4.07 17.71
N ILE A 88 -7.84 4.04 17.47
CA ILE A 88 -6.85 3.29 18.23
C ILE A 88 -6.94 3.57 19.75
N PRO A 89 -6.81 4.81 20.24
CA PRO A 89 -6.90 5.09 21.68
C PRO A 89 -8.30 4.85 22.23
N ARG A 90 -9.36 5.17 21.48
CA ARG A 90 -10.75 4.95 21.90
C ARG A 90 -11.05 3.48 22.17
N MET A 91 -10.44 2.60 21.40
CA MET A 91 -10.58 1.15 21.56
C MET A 91 -9.57 0.54 22.53
N GLY A 92 -8.63 1.32 23.06
CA GLY A 92 -7.53 0.83 23.90
C GLY A 92 -6.65 -0.17 23.14
N LEU A 93 -6.38 0.09 21.87
CA LEU A 93 -5.53 -0.75 21.03
C LEU A 93 -4.07 -0.31 21.14
N LYS A 94 -3.17 -1.28 21.16
CA LYS A 94 -1.74 -1.07 20.93
C LYS A 94 -1.50 -1.17 19.43
N ALA A 95 -1.60 -0.04 18.72
CA ALA A 95 -1.44 -0.01 17.28
C ALA A 95 -0.93 1.35 16.80
N VAL A 96 -0.30 1.35 15.61
CA VAL A 96 0.16 2.55 14.90
C VAL A 96 -0.19 2.47 13.43
N VAL A 97 -0.31 3.63 12.78
CA VAL A 97 -0.58 3.74 11.35
C VAL A 97 0.65 4.31 10.66
N ALA A 98 1.19 3.61 9.69
CA ALA A 98 2.19 4.14 8.76
C ALA A 98 1.52 4.44 7.42
N ARG A 99 1.75 5.63 6.85
CA ARG A 99 1.17 6.05 5.58
C ARG A 99 2.15 6.88 4.76
N GLU A 100 2.12 6.65 3.47
CA GLU A 100 2.75 7.50 2.46
C GLU A 100 1.80 7.61 1.25
N GLY A 101 1.31 8.81 0.97
CA GLY A 101 0.33 9.05 -0.11
C GLY A 101 -0.94 8.21 0.07
N SER A 102 -1.22 7.37 -0.92
CA SER A 102 -2.35 6.44 -0.93
C SER A 102 -2.08 5.10 -0.23
N ALA A 103 -0.83 4.84 0.11
CA ALA A 103 -0.41 3.59 0.72
C ALA A 103 -0.42 3.71 2.25
N PHE A 104 -0.99 2.74 2.94
CA PHE A 104 -1.00 2.71 4.40
C PHE A 104 -0.89 1.29 4.94
N CYS A 105 -0.48 1.17 6.20
CA CYS A 105 -0.50 -0.07 6.94
C CYS A 105 -0.90 0.22 8.40
N LEU A 106 -1.72 -0.64 8.97
CA LEU A 106 -2.03 -0.66 10.39
C LEU A 106 -1.15 -1.74 11.04
N TYR A 107 -0.28 -1.34 11.95
CA TYR A 107 0.55 -2.25 12.72
C TYR A 107 0.05 -2.35 14.15
N PHE A 108 -0.21 -3.56 14.64
CA PHE A 108 -0.62 -3.83 16.02
C PHE A 108 0.60 -3.96 16.93
N MET A 109 1.25 -2.83 17.17
CA MET A 109 2.43 -2.62 18.03
C MET A 109 2.46 -1.16 18.49
N ASP A 110 3.30 -0.80 19.44
CA ASP A 110 3.29 0.53 20.07
C ASP A 110 4.16 1.60 19.38
N HIS A 111 4.88 1.21 18.32
CA HIS A 111 5.72 2.11 17.53
C HIS A 111 5.70 1.72 16.06
N CYS A 112 6.14 2.60 15.18
CA CYS A 112 6.34 2.27 13.77
C CYS A 112 7.54 1.31 13.63
N PRO A 113 7.40 0.20 12.88
CA PRO A 113 8.49 -0.74 12.69
C PRO A 113 9.65 -0.08 11.95
N VAL A 114 10.87 -0.34 12.42
CA VAL A 114 12.10 0.18 11.79
C VAL A 114 12.70 -0.81 10.79
N ASP A 115 12.43 -2.09 10.97
CA ASP A 115 12.82 -3.17 10.06
C ASP A 115 11.93 -4.42 10.23
N TRP A 116 12.27 -5.50 9.53
CA TRP A 116 11.53 -6.76 9.60
C TRP A 116 11.67 -7.46 10.94
N HIS A 117 12.84 -7.42 11.59
CA HIS A 117 13.04 -8.07 12.89
C HIS A 117 12.22 -7.41 13.99
N ASP A 118 12.17 -6.09 13.96
CA ASP A 118 11.34 -5.31 14.87
C ASP A 118 9.85 -5.62 14.68
N LEU A 119 9.38 -5.61 13.42
CA LEU A 119 8.01 -6.00 13.08
C LEU A 119 7.70 -7.43 13.55
N ALA A 120 8.55 -8.40 13.23
CA ALA A 120 8.36 -9.80 13.57
C ALA A 120 8.31 -10.06 15.09
N THR A 121 8.96 -9.20 15.87
CA THR A 121 9.03 -9.33 17.33
C THR A 121 7.84 -8.69 18.05
N HIS A 122 7.32 -7.57 17.53
CA HIS A 122 6.39 -6.73 18.28
C HIS A 122 4.96 -6.69 17.70
N HIS A 123 4.79 -7.04 16.43
CA HIS A 123 3.48 -7.00 15.77
C HIS A 123 2.59 -8.18 16.19
N ASP A 124 1.35 -7.90 16.53
CA ASP A 124 0.34 -8.96 16.77
C ASP A 124 -0.23 -9.48 15.43
N PHE A 125 0.47 -10.45 14.86
CA PHE A 125 0.07 -11.09 13.60
C PHE A 125 -1.29 -11.78 13.69
N GLY A 126 -1.66 -12.33 14.85
CA GLY A 126 -2.93 -13.02 15.05
C GLY A 126 -4.12 -12.05 14.99
N LEU A 127 -3.99 -10.90 15.64
CA LEU A 127 -5.00 -9.85 15.61
C LEU A 127 -5.17 -9.26 14.20
N ASP A 128 -4.07 -9.03 13.48
CA ASP A 128 -4.09 -8.51 12.11
C ASP A 128 -4.76 -9.52 11.14
N GLU A 129 -4.38 -10.79 11.20
CA GLU A 129 -4.97 -11.84 10.36
C GLU A 129 -6.48 -11.96 10.62
N MET A 130 -6.89 -12.00 11.88
CA MET A 130 -8.29 -12.05 12.27
C MET A 130 -9.07 -10.84 11.75
N MET A 131 -8.53 -9.64 11.89
CA MET A 131 -9.14 -8.40 11.38
C MET A 131 -9.31 -8.48 9.87
N ARG A 132 -8.26 -8.83 9.11
CA ARG A 132 -8.29 -8.92 7.63
C ARG A 132 -9.31 -9.94 7.15
N LYS A 133 -9.38 -11.10 7.78
CA LYS A 133 -10.38 -12.13 7.45
C LYS A 133 -11.80 -11.59 7.59
N ARG A 134 -12.10 -10.94 8.71
CA ARG A 134 -13.42 -10.36 8.96
C ARG A 134 -13.76 -9.18 8.04
N LEU A 135 -12.76 -8.41 7.63
CA LEU A 135 -12.93 -7.35 6.64
C LEU A 135 -13.37 -7.93 5.31
N VAL A 136 -12.73 -9.00 4.85
CA VAL A 136 -13.12 -9.69 3.61
C VAL A 136 -14.54 -10.24 3.71
N GLU A 137 -14.88 -10.91 4.81
CA GLU A 137 -16.26 -11.38 5.10
C GLU A 137 -17.27 -10.23 5.16
N GLY A 138 -16.83 -9.05 5.60
CA GLY A 138 -17.63 -7.82 5.68
C GLY A 138 -17.65 -6.97 4.40
N GLY A 139 -17.09 -7.46 3.29
CA GLY A 139 -17.11 -6.78 1.99
C GLY A 139 -16.02 -5.75 1.78
N VAL A 140 -14.98 -5.70 2.63
CA VAL A 140 -13.79 -4.87 2.47
C VAL A 140 -12.57 -5.74 2.20
N TYR A 141 -12.03 -5.66 0.99
CA TYR A 141 -10.88 -6.47 0.62
C TYR A 141 -9.57 -5.82 1.09
N PHE A 142 -9.05 -6.32 2.20
CA PHE A 142 -7.63 -6.19 2.54
C PHE A 142 -6.92 -7.47 2.15
N PHE A 143 -5.71 -7.36 1.59
CA PHE A 143 -4.94 -8.56 1.25
C PHE A 143 -4.81 -9.45 2.49
N PRO A 144 -5.21 -10.75 2.42
CA PRO A 144 -5.35 -11.62 3.59
C PRO A 144 -3.99 -12.15 4.09
N HIS A 145 -3.05 -11.26 4.30
CA HIS A 145 -1.74 -11.53 4.87
C HIS A 145 -1.38 -10.39 5.84
N PRO A 146 -1.01 -10.72 7.10
CA PRO A 146 -0.65 -9.72 8.09
C PRO A 146 0.46 -8.78 7.64
N ALA A 147 0.48 -7.58 8.19
CA ALA A 147 1.44 -6.51 7.90
C ALA A 147 1.53 -6.10 6.41
N LYS A 148 0.61 -6.58 5.58
CA LYS A 148 0.58 -6.20 4.16
C LYS A 148 0.02 -4.80 3.97
N GLN A 149 0.75 -3.97 3.23
CA GLN A 149 0.34 -2.65 2.80
C GLN A 149 -1.03 -2.69 2.11
N CYS A 150 -1.87 -1.71 2.43
CA CYS A 150 -3.12 -1.38 1.76
C CYS A 150 -2.91 -0.17 0.85
N SER A 151 -3.74 -0.03 -0.18
CA SER A 151 -3.64 1.08 -1.13
C SER A 151 -5.02 1.61 -1.51
N ILE A 152 -5.11 2.92 -1.60
CA ILE A 152 -6.29 3.64 -2.06
C ILE A 152 -6.08 4.00 -3.53
N SER A 153 -7.08 3.81 -4.36
CA SER A 153 -7.06 4.20 -5.77
C SER A 153 -7.93 5.44 -6.03
N PHE A 154 -7.81 6.01 -7.20
CA PHE A 154 -8.63 7.14 -7.63
C PHE A 154 -10.14 6.81 -7.71
N ALA A 155 -10.51 5.54 -7.81
CA ALA A 155 -11.89 5.10 -7.84
C ALA A 155 -12.58 5.12 -6.46
N HIS A 156 -11.81 5.14 -5.37
CA HIS A 156 -12.39 5.20 -4.03
C HIS A 156 -12.95 6.59 -3.72
N THR A 157 -14.00 6.60 -2.91
CA THR A 157 -14.69 7.81 -2.42
C THR A 157 -14.47 7.98 -0.91
N GLN A 158 -14.87 9.14 -0.38
CA GLN A 158 -14.92 9.33 1.09
C GLN A 158 -15.88 8.35 1.77
N GLY A 159 -16.97 7.97 1.10
CA GLY A 159 -17.91 6.96 1.60
C GLY A 159 -17.26 5.60 1.76
N ASP A 160 -16.39 5.20 0.82
CA ASP A 160 -15.65 3.94 0.92
C ASP A 160 -14.65 3.96 2.09
N ILE A 161 -14.00 5.09 2.33
CA ILE A 161 -13.10 5.26 3.48
C ILE A 161 -13.86 5.17 4.79
N GLN A 162 -15.00 5.87 4.90
CA GLN A 162 -15.84 5.84 6.08
C GLN A 162 -16.37 4.40 6.35
N TYR A 163 -16.88 3.74 5.32
CA TYR A 163 -17.31 2.35 5.41
C TYR A 163 -16.19 1.42 5.86
N THR A 164 -14.98 1.60 5.31
CA THR A 164 -13.79 0.81 5.71
C THR A 164 -13.47 1.00 7.19
N LEU A 165 -13.47 2.24 7.69
CA LEU A 165 -13.23 2.53 9.11
C LEU A 165 -14.27 1.84 10.02
N GLU A 166 -15.54 1.90 9.67
CA GLU A 166 -16.62 1.23 10.42
C GLU A 166 -16.43 -0.29 10.44
N ARG A 167 -16.04 -0.89 9.31
CA ARG A 167 -15.77 -2.33 9.22
C ARG A 167 -14.54 -2.74 10.01
N ILE A 168 -13.48 -1.93 10.03
CA ILE A 168 -12.31 -2.16 10.90
C ILE A 168 -12.74 -2.16 12.37
N GLU A 169 -13.47 -1.15 12.81
CA GLU A 169 -13.95 -1.05 14.17
C GLU A 169 -14.80 -2.26 14.58
N MET A 170 -15.77 -2.63 13.76
CA MET A 170 -16.64 -3.79 14.01
C MET A 170 -15.85 -5.11 14.10
N SER A 171 -14.87 -5.30 13.20
CA SER A 171 -14.05 -6.52 13.17
C SER A 171 -13.22 -6.67 14.45
N LEU A 172 -12.67 -5.56 14.97
CA LEU A 172 -11.86 -5.52 16.18
C LEU A 172 -12.70 -5.68 17.48
N ILE A 173 -13.91 -5.10 17.54
CA ILE A 173 -14.85 -5.31 18.65
C ILE A 173 -15.23 -6.78 18.77
N GLN A 174 -15.63 -7.40 17.68
CA GLN A 174 -16.02 -8.82 17.66
C GLN A 174 -14.83 -9.74 17.99
N GLY A 175 -13.59 -9.33 17.66
CA GLY A 175 -12.36 -10.04 18.04
C GLY A 175 -12.19 -10.10 19.56
N LYS A 176 -12.33 -8.98 20.24
CA LYS A 176 -12.23 -8.90 21.69
C LYS A 176 -13.28 -9.78 22.42
N ILE A 177 -14.51 -9.79 21.91
CA ILE A 177 -15.60 -10.61 22.48
C ILE A 177 -15.31 -12.11 22.29
N GLY A 178 -14.75 -12.50 21.16
CA GLY A 178 -14.38 -13.89 20.87
C GLY A 178 -13.26 -14.42 21.77
N MET A 179 -12.24 -13.63 22.02
CA MET A 179 -11.12 -13.97 22.90
C MET A 179 -11.57 -14.10 24.37
N CYS A 180 -12.41 -13.22 24.87
CA CYS A 180 -12.92 -13.27 26.24
C CYS A 180 -13.78 -14.51 26.50
N ARG A 181 -14.50 -15.03 25.48
CA ARG A 181 -15.29 -16.27 25.57
C ARG A 181 -14.45 -17.54 25.52
N SER A 182 -13.29 -17.52 24.87
CA SER A 182 -12.40 -18.69 24.82
C SER A 182 -11.65 -18.89 26.15
N GLU A 183 -11.22 -17.81 26.81
CA GLU A 183 -10.57 -17.87 28.11
C GLU A 183 -11.51 -18.40 29.20
N SER A 184 -12.80 -18.03 29.18
CA SER A 184 -13.79 -18.52 30.14
C SER A 184 -14.15 -20.00 29.98
N ARG A 185 -13.84 -20.63 28.85
CA ARG A 185 -14.07 -22.07 28.59
C ARG A 185 -12.91 -22.96 29.00
N HIS A 186 -11.71 -22.41 29.23
CA HIS A 186 -10.52 -23.17 29.66
C HIS A 186 -10.31 -23.10 31.19
N SER A 187 -11.14 -22.35 31.90
CA SER A 187 -11.11 -22.20 33.38
C SER A 187 -12.26 -22.91 34.10
N ALA A 188 -13.01 -23.74 33.40
CA ALA A 188 -14.05 -24.62 33.93
C ALA A 188 -13.73 -26.08 33.60
#